data_44e5a5c778ab28b16e80c0d18484bba4
#
_entry.id   44e5a5c778ab28b16e80c0d18484bba4
#
_cell.length_a   1.000
_cell.length_b   1.000
_cell.length_c   1.000
_cell.angle_alpha   90.00
_cell.angle_beta   90.00
_cell.angle_gamma   90.00
#
_symmetry.space_group_name_H-M   'P 1'
#
loop_
_entity.id
_entity.type
_entity.pdbx_description
1 polymer ?
#
loop_
_entity_poly.entity_id
_entity_poly.type
_entity_poly.pdbx_seq_one_letter_code
_entity_poly.pdbx_strand_id
1 'polypeptide(L)'
;VKYLCGWRNELANRVDSKMVELGLAQSRERARALIIEGVVLLDGVRVMKPSDTIRDGQILSLKENPIPFVSRGGLKLQKAIDTYQISLKDRVCVDIGASTGGFTDCMLMHGAKKVFAVDVGYGQLDWKLRNDERVVCMERHNARFMNLDWFDEQPSFASIDVSFISIGLIIPRLNECLSTGGAAAVLVKPQFEAGRDKIGKNGVVRDTKTHIEVLTNAIEHVRSNGFSVHGIEFSPITGPKGNIEFLLYLGHEENAAECGMGETELAEAVEKTVSDAHTTLK
;
A
#
# COMPACT_ATOMS: atom_id res chain seq x y z
N VAL A 1 8.75 6.88 24.01
CA VAL A 1 9.94 7.58 24.51
C VAL A 1 9.58 9.05 24.66
N LYS A 2 9.83 9.65 25.86
CA LYS A 2 9.51 11.06 26.18
C LYS A 2 10.81 11.85 26.25
N TYR A 3 10.90 12.99 25.57
CA TYR A 3 12.06 13.87 25.58
C TYR A 3 11.67 15.27 26.03
N LEU A 4 12.47 15.88 26.94
CA LEU A 4 12.37 17.27 27.40
C LEU A 4 13.20 18.19 26.49
N CYS A 5 12.63 19.32 26.09
CA CYS A 5 13.23 20.29 25.18
C CYS A 5 13.93 21.42 25.91
N GLY A 6 15.19 21.70 25.58
CA GLY A 6 15.98 22.84 26.02
C GLY A 6 16.64 23.61 24.89
N TRP A 7 16.32 24.90 24.80
CA TRP A 7 16.88 26.08 24.11
C TRP A 7 17.76 26.04 22.84
N ARG A 8 17.37 26.66 21.72
CA ARG A 8 17.71 27.96 21.06
C ARG A 8 17.32 28.05 19.60
N ASN A 9 16.73 29.20 19.20
CA ASN A 9 16.40 29.78 17.87
C ASN A 9 14.95 29.61 17.40
N GLU A 10 14.34 30.76 17.02
CA GLU A 10 12.93 30.84 16.57
C GLU A 10 12.59 30.00 15.31
N LEU A 11 13.55 29.64 14.49
CA LEU A 11 13.40 28.64 13.42
C LEU A 11 13.39 27.19 13.94
N ALA A 12 13.85 26.95 15.17
CA ALA A 12 13.96 25.65 15.81
C ALA A 12 12.64 25.18 16.48
N ASN A 13 11.62 26.00 16.56
CA ASN A 13 10.39 25.71 17.30
C ASN A 13 9.30 25.03 16.48
N ARG A 14 9.53 24.69 15.24
CA ARG A 14 8.56 23.91 14.45
C ARG A 14 8.59 22.45 14.85
N VAL A 15 7.40 21.85 14.97
CA VAL A 15 7.28 20.43 15.36
C VAL A 15 8.02 19.52 14.39
N ASP A 16 7.89 19.73 13.06
CA ASP A 16 8.58 18.89 12.08
C ASP A 16 10.11 18.94 12.20
N SER A 17 10.68 20.10 12.51
CA SER A 17 12.12 20.27 12.71
C SER A 17 12.57 19.69 14.05
N LYS A 18 11.78 19.89 15.10
CA LYS A 18 12.09 19.39 16.44
C LYS A 18 12.03 17.87 16.54
N MET A 19 11.14 17.23 15.78
CA MET A 19 11.10 15.76 15.68
C MET A 19 12.42 15.19 15.15
N VAL A 20 13.05 15.86 14.18
CA VAL A 20 14.35 15.42 13.64
C VAL A 20 15.45 15.65 14.68
N GLU A 21 15.48 16.81 15.31
CA GLU A 21 16.46 17.15 16.38
C GLU A 21 16.41 16.15 17.53
N LEU A 22 15.21 15.72 17.93
CA LEU A 22 14.99 14.74 19.01
C LEU A 22 15.13 13.28 18.56
N GLY A 23 15.46 13.01 17.29
CA GLY A 23 15.56 11.66 16.76
C GLY A 23 14.22 10.91 16.64
N LEU A 24 13.09 11.62 16.74
CA LEU A 24 11.75 11.06 16.56
C LEU A 24 11.40 10.83 15.09
N ALA A 25 12.13 11.45 14.17
CA ALA A 25 12.05 11.25 12.74
C ALA A 25 13.44 11.40 12.12
N GLN A 26 13.71 10.66 11.06
CA GLN A 26 15.00 10.67 10.37
C GLN A 26 15.16 11.87 9.42
N SER A 27 14.05 12.42 8.94
CA SER A 27 14.02 13.61 8.09
C SER A 27 12.75 14.44 8.36
N ARG A 28 12.74 15.70 7.87
CA ARG A 28 11.56 16.57 7.98
C ARG A 28 10.39 16.04 7.15
N GLU A 29 10.66 15.39 6.04
CA GLU A 29 9.66 14.70 5.21
C GLU A 29 9.00 13.58 6.01
N ARG A 30 9.79 12.76 6.69
CA ARG A 30 9.27 11.70 7.56
C ARG A 30 8.50 12.27 8.76
N ALA A 31 8.98 13.35 9.37
CA ALA A 31 8.27 14.04 10.44
C ALA A 31 6.89 14.54 9.98
N ARG A 32 6.81 15.11 8.77
CA ARG A 32 5.54 15.56 8.16
C ARG A 32 4.59 14.38 7.93
N ALA A 33 5.08 13.27 7.42
CA ALA A 33 4.29 12.05 7.22
C ALA A 33 3.69 11.57 8.54
N LEU A 34 4.49 11.44 9.61
CA LEU A 34 4.03 11.04 10.95
C LEU A 34 2.98 11.99 11.54
N ILE A 35 3.12 13.30 11.30
CA ILE A 35 2.13 14.30 11.74
C ILE A 35 0.81 14.11 10.98
N ILE A 36 0.86 13.93 9.66
CA ILE A 36 -0.32 13.67 8.82
C ILE A 36 -1.00 12.36 9.21
N GLU A 37 -0.23 11.32 9.51
CA GLU A 37 -0.71 10.05 10.05
C GLU A 37 -1.38 10.20 11.42
N GLY A 38 -1.10 11.30 12.14
CA GLY A 38 -1.73 11.63 13.42
C GLY A 38 -1.16 10.89 14.62
N VAL A 39 0.06 10.37 14.49
CA VAL A 39 0.77 9.66 15.58
C VAL A 39 1.65 10.56 16.43
N VAL A 40 1.78 11.85 16.07
CA VAL A 40 2.58 12.83 16.82
C VAL A 40 1.71 13.54 17.87
N LEU A 41 2.16 13.53 19.10
CA LEU A 41 1.50 14.16 20.23
C LEU A 41 2.39 15.23 20.86
N LEU A 42 1.81 16.39 21.17
CA LEU A 42 2.41 17.46 21.96
C LEU A 42 1.62 17.56 23.27
N ASP A 43 2.25 17.29 24.40
CA ASP A 43 1.61 17.17 25.72
C ASP A 43 0.38 16.23 25.74
N GLY A 44 0.45 15.13 24.94
CA GLY A 44 -0.65 14.18 24.79
C GLY A 44 -1.74 14.58 23.79
N VAL A 45 -1.69 15.79 23.23
CA VAL A 45 -2.64 16.29 22.23
C VAL A 45 -2.06 16.11 20.81
N ARG A 46 -2.88 15.61 19.88
CA ARG A 46 -2.48 15.38 18.48
C ARG A 46 -2.02 16.67 17.81
N VAL A 47 -0.84 16.63 17.21
CA VAL A 47 -0.33 17.71 16.34
C VAL A 47 -1.06 17.65 15.00
N MET A 48 -1.58 18.80 14.56
CA MET A 48 -2.38 18.88 13.34
C MET A 48 -1.59 19.33 12.11
N LYS A 49 -0.55 20.15 12.33
CA LYS A 49 0.23 20.73 11.22
C LYS A 49 1.73 20.59 11.48
N PRO A 50 2.53 20.25 10.46
CA PRO A 50 3.99 20.21 10.58
C PRO A 50 4.63 21.53 11.03
N SER A 51 3.94 22.65 10.73
CA SER A 51 4.37 24.00 11.09
C SER A 51 3.96 24.43 12.51
N ASP A 52 3.20 23.60 13.23
CA ASP A 52 2.87 23.93 14.62
C ASP A 52 4.14 24.13 15.41
N THR A 53 4.07 25.06 16.38
CA THR A 53 5.22 25.43 17.19
C THR A 53 5.21 24.72 18.54
N ILE A 54 6.38 24.26 18.97
CA ILE A 54 6.60 23.69 20.29
C ILE A 54 7.25 24.76 21.18
N ARG A 55 6.77 24.88 22.42
CA ARG A 55 7.30 25.80 23.44
C ARG A 55 8.20 25.03 24.41
N ASP A 56 9.03 25.79 25.13
CA ASP A 56 9.87 25.18 26.17
C ASP A 56 9.01 24.51 27.24
N GLY A 57 9.47 23.33 27.66
CA GLY A 57 8.79 22.52 28.65
C GLY A 57 7.69 21.61 28.10
N GLN A 58 7.29 21.77 26.85
CA GLN A 58 6.32 20.86 26.21
C GLN A 58 6.98 19.53 25.82
N ILE A 59 6.22 18.44 25.96
CA ILE A 59 6.69 17.09 25.67
C ILE A 59 6.19 16.66 24.29
N LEU A 60 7.12 16.46 23.35
CA LEU A 60 6.83 15.86 22.07
C LEU A 60 7.00 14.34 22.20
N SER A 61 5.98 13.60 21.79
CA SER A 61 5.99 12.14 21.84
C SER A 61 5.32 11.55 20.60
N LEU A 62 5.70 10.33 20.25
CA LEU A 62 4.94 9.52 19.31
C LEU A 62 3.94 8.68 20.12
N LYS A 63 2.70 8.66 19.69
CA LYS A 63 1.76 7.63 20.09
C LYS A 63 2.41 6.30 19.72
N GLU A 64 2.38 5.32 20.61
CA GLU A 64 2.80 3.97 20.22
C GLU A 64 2.08 3.62 18.94
N ASN A 65 2.86 3.42 17.87
CA ASN A 65 2.28 3.19 16.58
C ASN A 65 1.67 1.77 16.60
N PRO A 66 0.34 1.61 16.65
CA PRO A 66 -0.27 0.28 16.62
C PRO A 66 -0.04 -0.39 15.26
N ILE A 67 0.55 0.33 14.29
CA ILE A 67 0.87 -0.17 12.96
C ILE A 67 2.29 -0.73 13.02
N PRO A 68 2.47 -2.05 12.85
CA PRO A 68 3.79 -2.68 12.93
C PRO A 68 4.69 -2.34 11.74
N PHE A 69 4.15 -1.73 10.69
CA PHE A 69 4.81 -1.44 9.42
C PHE A 69 5.30 0.00 9.31
N VAL A 70 6.25 0.27 8.41
CA VAL A 70 6.76 1.62 8.13
C VAL A 70 5.68 2.60 7.66
N SER A 71 4.54 2.08 7.16
CA SER A 71 3.36 2.88 6.84
C SER A 71 2.07 2.06 6.99
N ARG A 72 0.92 2.75 7.10
CA ARG A 72 -0.40 2.13 7.17
C ARG A 72 -0.75 1.26 5.95
N GLY A 73 -0.03 1.44 4.82
CA GLY A 73 -0.18 0.61 3.63
C GLY A 73 -0.02 -0.88 3.95
N GLY A 74 0.93 -1.24 4.82
CA GLY A 74 1.16 -2.64 5.22
C GLY A 74 -0.07 -3.35 5.78
N LEU A 75 -0.99 -2.63 6.42
CA LEU A 75 -2.25 -3.20 6.91
C LEU A 75 -3.13 -3.77 5.79
N LYS A 76 -3.04 -3.21 4.59
CA LYS A 76 -3.82 -3.68 3.43
C LYS A 76 -3.33 -5.06 2.98
N LEU A 77 -1.99 -5.21 2.82
CA LEU A 77 -1.40 -6.50 2.47
C LEU A 77 -1.56 -7.52 3.60
N GLN A 78 -1.42 -7.09 4.86
CA GLN A 78 -1.67 -7.95 6.02
C GLN A 78 -3.08 -8.55 5.97
N LYS A 79 -4.10 -7.74 5.64
CA LYS A 79 -5.48 -8.22 5.49
C LYS A 79 -5.59 -9.33 4.43
N ALA A 80 -4.95 -9.18 3.28
CA ALA A 80 -4.93 -10.20 2.24
C ALA A 80 -4.21 -11.48 2.72
N ILE A 81 -3.05 -11.34 3.37
CA ILE A 81 -2.28 -12.46 3.92
C ILE A 81 -3.11 -13.24 4.92
N ASP A 82 -3.76 -12.55 5.86
CA ASP A 82 -4.57 -13.19 6.91
C ASP A 82 -5.82 -13.86 6.35
N THR A 83 -6.51 -13.20 5.40
CA THR A 83 -7.75 -13.72 4.83
C THR A 83 -7.51 -14.95 3.96
N TYR A 84 -6.46 -14.93 3.13
CA TYR A 84 -6.18 -15.99 2.16
C TYR A 84 -5.06 -16.92 2.59
N GLN A 85 -4.55 -16.78 3.82
CA GLN A 85 -3.47 -17.60 4.37
C GLN A 85 -2.24 -17.67 3.46
N ILE A 86 -1.85 -16.49 2.90
CA ILE A 86 -0.76 -16.39 1.94
C ILE A 86 0.57 -16.64 2.65
N SER A 87 1.30 -17.66 2.23
CA SER A 87 2.65 -17.90 2.72
C SER A 87 3.67 -17.15 1.86
N LEU A 88 4.44 -16.25 2.48
CA LEU A 88 5.54 -15.53 1.83
C LEU A 88 6.92 -16.05 2.24
N LYS A 89 6.95 -17.07 3.11
CA LYS A 89 8.20 -17.65 3.60
C LYS A 89 9.07 -18.12 2.43
N ASP A 90 10.32 -17.66 2.42
CA ASP A 90 11.35 -17.96 1.43
C ASP A 90 10.99 -17.57 -0.02
N ARG A 91 9.94 -16.77 -0.24
CA ARG A 91 9.56 -16.29 -1.58
C ARG A 91 10.38 -15.06 -1.99
N VAL A 92 10.64 -14.99 -3.30
CA VAL A 92 11.05 -13.75 -3.97
C VAL A 92 9.81 -12.99 -4.36
N CYS A 93 9.74 -11.73 -3.97
CA CYS A 93 8.56 -10.88 -4.11
C CYS A 93 8.87 -9.62 -4.92
N VAL A 94 7.85 -9.05 -5.58
CA VAL A 94 7.91 -7.71 -6.17
C VAL A 94 6.79 -6.84 -5.58
N ASP A 95 7.14 -5.65 -5.09
CA ASP A 95 6.22 -4.62 -4.59
C ASP A 95 6.10 -3.51 -5.64
N ILE A 96 4.98 -3.48 -6.35
CA ILE A 96 4.74 -2.53 -7.45
C ILE A 96 3.96 -1.34 -6.93
N GLY A 97 4.62 -0.16 -6.88
CA GLY A 97 4.14 1.03 -6.20
C GLY A 97 4.56 1.07 -4.74
N ALA A 98 5.82 0.70 -4.46
CA ALA A 98 6.32 0.51 -3.11
C ALA A 98 6.21 1.77 -2.22
N SER A 99 6.33 2.98 -2.78
CA SER A 99 6.23 4.25 -2.05
C SER A 99 7.13 4.26 -0.80
N THR A 100 6.56 4.42 0.39
CA THR A 100 7.28 4.35 1.67
C THR A 100 7.68 2.94 2.09
N GLY A 101 7.17 1.90 1.42
CA GLY A 101 7.52 0.51 1.66
C GLY A 101 6.61 -0.25 2.63
N GLY A 102 5.37 0.19 2.79
CA GLY A 102 4.44 -0.50 3.69
C GLY A 102 4.19 -1.96 3.33
N PHE A 103 4.02 -2.25 2.04
CA PHE A 103 3.85 -3.62 1.55
C PHE A 103 5.18 -4.39 1.61
N THR A 104 6.28 -3.76 1.21
CA THR A 104 7.64 -4.32 1.33
C THR A 104 7.93 -4.78 2.76
N ASP A 105 7.70 -3.91 3.77
CA ASP A 105 7.92 -4.23 5.19
C ASP A 105 7.03 -5.40 5.65
N CYS A 106 5.76 -5.40 5.22
CA CYS A 106 4.84 -6.49 5.49
C CYS A 106 5.35 -7.83 4.92
N MET A 107 5.82 -7.85 3.67
CA MET A 107 6.38 -9.06 3.06
C MET A 107 7.61 -9.58 3.81
N LEU A 108 8.52 -8.68 4.21
CA LEU A 108 9.72 -9.06 4.97
C LEU A 108 9.38 -9.63 6.35
N MET A 109 8.37 -9.07 7.03
CA MET A 109 7.90 -9.58 8.32
C MET A 109 7.25 -10.96 8.19
N HIS A 110 6.67 -11.28 7.02
CA HIS A 110 6.11 -12.60 6.69
C HIS A 110 7.12 -13.57 6.07
N GLY A 111 8.42 -13.24 6.16
CA GLY A 111 9.50 -14.15 5.81
C GLY A 111 9.88 -14.17 4.33
N ALA A 112 9.55 -13.12 3.56
CA ALA A 112 10.04 -12.99 2.19
C ALA A 112 11.58 -13.05 2.15
N LYS A 113 12.11 -13.86 1.22
CA LYS A 113 13.55 -14.01 0.99
C LYS A 113 14.16 -12.74 0.39
N LYS A 114 13.45 -12.15 -0.57
CA LYS A 114 13.86 -10.94 -1.29
C LYS A 114 12.63 -10.17 -1.73
N VAL A 115 12.70 -8.83 -1.72
CA VAL A 115 11.64 -7.96 -2.23
C VAL A 115 12.23 -6.92 -3.18
N PHE A 116 11.77 -6.92 -4.43
CA PHE A 116 12.04 -5.86 -5.38
C PHE A 116 11.02 -4.73 -5.17
N ALA A 117 11.44 -3.62 -4.59
CA ALA A 117 10.58 -2.47 -4.29
C ALA A 117 10.60 -1.48 -5.47
N VAL A 118 9.60 -1.60 -6.35
CA VAL A 118 9.48 -0.85 -7.62
C VAL A 118 8.60 0.38 -7.43
N ASP A 119 9.13 1.57 -7.74
CA ASP A 119 8.35 2.83 -7.72
C ASP A 119 8.87 3.83 -8.76
N VAL A 120 7.97 4.65 -9.31
CA VAL A 120 8.34 5.75 -10.21
C VAL A 120 8.93 6.94 -9.46
N GLY A 121 8.65 7.07 -8.16
CA GLY A 121 9.18 8.09 -7.27
C GLY A 121 10.66 7.91 -6.97
N TYR A 122 11.18 8.84 -6.18
CA TYR A 122 12.56 8.82 -5.73
C TYR A 122 12.67 9.28 -4.28
N GLY A 123 13.51 8.59 -3.49
CA GLY A 123 13.78 8.94 -2.10
C GLY A 123 12.57 8.71 -1.16
N GLN A 124 11.59 7.89 -1.56
CA GLN A 124 10.38 7.64 -0.78
C GLN A 124 10.50 6.43 0.15
N LEU A 125 11.21 5.38 -0.29
CA LEU A 125 11.37 4.15 0.47
C LEU A 125 12.01 4.44 1.83
N ASP A 126 11.42 3.91 2.90
CA ASP A 126 11.90 4.11 4.26
C ASP A 126 13.36 3.65 4.41
N TRP A 127 14.14 4.40 5.20
CA TRP A 127 15.57 4.14 5.40
C TRP A 127 15.86 2.73 5.93
N LYS A 128 15.03 2.22 6.82
CA LYS A 128 15.13 0.84 7.34
C LYS A 128 15.12 -0.17 6.21
N LEU A 129 14.18 -0.01 5.27
CA LEU A 129 14.00 -0.93 4.14
C LEU A 129 15.09 -0.77 3.09
N ARG A 130 15.51 0.48 2.86
CA ARG A 130 16.60 0.78 1.91
C ARG A 130 17.94 0.14 2.32
N ASN A 131 18.15 -0.10 3.61
CA ASN A 131 19.36 -0.72 4.14
C ASN A 131 19.16 -2.21 4.51
N ASP A 132 18.01 -2.80 4.26
CA ASP A 132 17.78 -4.23 4.44
C ASP A 132 18.34 -4.97 3.21
N GLU A 133 19.28 -5.90 3.42
CA GLU A 133 19.94 -6.66 2.36
C GLU A 133 18.99 -7.52 1.50
N ARG A 134 17.78 -7.78 2.02
CA ARG A 134 16.71 -8.49 1.29
C ARG A 134 15.93 -7.58 0.35
N VAL A 135 16.13 -6.26 0.39
CA VAL A 135 15.39 -5.29 -0.42
C VAL A 135 16.24 -4.77 -1.57
N VAL A 136 15.73 -4.93 -2.78
CA VAL A 136 16.27 -4.28 -3.97
C VAL A 136 15.43 -3.02 -4.24
N CYS A 137 16.01 -1.86 -3.95
CA CYS A 137 15.34 -0.57 -4.13
C CYS A 137 15.38 -0.16 -5.62
N MET A 138 14.22 -0.20 -6.29
CA MET A 138 14.05 0.11 -7.71
C MET A 138 13.21 1.37 -7.88
N GLU A 139 13.71 2.50 -7.40
CA GLU A 139 13.12 3.82 -7.61
C GLU A 139 13.37 4.34 -9.03
N ARG A 140 12.53 5.28 -9.51
CA ARG A 140 12.53 5.80 -10.88
C ARG A 140 12.28 4.71 -11.94
N HIS A 141 11.65 3.61 -11.55
CA HIS A 141 11.27 2.51 -12.44
C HIS A 141 9.76 2.55 -12.69
N ASN A 142 9.38 2.68 -13.96
CA ASN A 142 7.97 2.69 -14.33
C ASN A 142 7.52 1.26 -14.66
N ALA A 143 6.72 0.67 -13.78
CA ALA A 143 6.26 -0.71 -13.89
C ALA A 143 5.48 -1.04 -15.19
N ARG A 144 5.02 -0.02 -15.94
CA ARG A 144 4.47 -0.22 -17.30
C ARG A 144 5.49 -0.79 -18.29
N PHE A 145 6.78 -0.70 -17.98
CA PHE A 145 7.89 -1.21 -18.80
C PHE A 145 8.64 -2.35 -18.11
N MET A 146 8.05 -2.89 -17.03
CA MET A 146 8.64 -4.02 -16.29
C MET A 146 8.81 -5.23 -17.22
N ASN A 147 9.93 -5.90 -17.08
CA ASN A 147 10.28 -7.13 -17.80
C ASN A 147 11.18 -8.01 -16.94
N LEU A 148 11.42 -9.25 -17.38
CA LEU A 148 12.22 -10.23 -16.64
C LEU A 148 13.67 -9.79 -16.35
N ASP A 149 14.27 -8.98 -17.23
CA ASP A 149 15.66 -8.52 -17.05
C ASP A 149 15.85 -7.60 -15.82
N TRP A 150 14.75 -7.13 -15.23
CA TRP A 150 14.81 -6.35 -14.00
C TRP A 150 15.13 -7.19 -12.77
N PHE A 151 14.96 -8.50 -12.85
CA PHE A 151 15.01 -9.41 -11.72
C PHE A 151 16.17 -10.41 -11.88
N ASP A 152 17.10 -10.41 -10.93
CA ASP A 152 18.15 -11.42 -10.85
C ASP A 152 17.60 -12.80 -10.38
N GLU A 153 16.42 -12.80 -9.77
CA GLU A 153 15.67 -14.00 -9.39
C GLU A 153 14.18 -13.72 -9.65
N GLN A 154 13.49 -14.58 -10.42
CA GLN A 154 12.12 -14.38 -10.84
C GLN A 154 11.16 -14.34 -9.64
N PRO A 155 10.31 -13.30 -9.53
CA PRO A 155 9.33 -13.22 -8.44
C PRO A 155 8.29 -14.33 -8.51
N SER A 156 7.95 -14.89 -7.35
CA SER A 156 6.86 -15.86 -7.19
C SER A 156 5.65 -15.26 -6.43
N PHE A 157 5.80 -14.05 -5.91
CA PHE A 157 4.70 -13.27 -5.34
C PHE A 157 4.82 -11.80 -5.75
N ALA A 158 3.67 -11.18 -6.00
CA ALA A 158 3.61 -9.76 -6.32
C ALA A 158 2.58 -9.04 -5.46
N SER A 159 2.84 -7.78 -5.14
CA SER A 159 1.82 -6.84 -4.70
C SER A 159 1.72 -5.64 -5.64
N ILE A 160 0.51 -5.10 -5.81
CA ILE A 160 0.27 -3.89 -6.61
C ILE A 160 -0.50 -2.89 -5.77
N ASP A 161 0.11 -1.72 -5.48
CA ASP A 161 -0.52 -0.55 -4.85
C ASP A 161 -0.16 0.73 -5.61
N VAL A 162 -0.55 0.82 -6.88
CA VAL A 162 -0.25 1.96 -7.76
C VAL A 162 -1.28 3.09 -7.61
N SER A 163 -0.87 4.33 -7.90
CA SER A 163 -1.72 5.51 -7.88
C SER A 163 -1.63 6.27 -9.19
N PHE A 164 -2.74 6.94 -9.58
CA PHE A 164 -2.86 7.76 -10.79
C PHE A 164 -2.74 6.98 -12.12
N ILE A 165 -2.87 5.67 -12.05
CA ILE A 165 -2.80 4.76 -13.19
C ILE A 165 -3.73 3.58 -12.94
N SER A 166 -4.35 3.04 -13.99
CA SER A 166 -5.11 1.80 -13.93
C SER A 166 -4.17 0.59 -13.78
N ILE A 167 -4.59 -0.38 -12.96
CA ILE A 167 -3.91 -1.68 -12.85
C ILE A 167 -3.84 -2.39 -14.20
N GLY A 168 -4.79 -2.12 -15.08
CA GLY A 168 -4.85 -2.67 -16.44
C GLY A 168 -3.59 -2.43 -17.27
N LEU A 169 -2.79 -1.42 -16.95
CA LEU A 169 -1.52 -1.15 -17.62
C LEU A 169 -0.33 -1.93 -17.00
N ILE A 170 -0.54 -2.54 -15.84
CA ILE A 170 0.51 -3.26 -15.08
C ILE A 170 0.33 -4.78 -15.21
N ILE A 171 -0.90 -5.26 -15.17
CA ILE A 171 -1.24 -6.68 -15.19
C ILE A 171 -0.58 -7.46 -16.35
N PRO A 172 -0.56 -6.97 -17.62
CA PRO A 172 0.12 -7.67 -18.69
C PRO A 172 1.63 -7.87 -18.44
N ARG A 173 2.28 -6.86 -17.81
CA ARG A 173 3.69 -6.93 -17.47
C ARG A 173 3.95 -7.85 -16.27
N LEU A 174 3.01 -7.88 -15.33
CA LEU A 174 3.09 -8.82 -14.22
C LEU A 174 3.01 -10.28 -14.73
N ASN A 175 2.12 -10.57 -15.69
CA ASN A 175 2.01 -11.90 -16.29
C ASN A 175 3.36 -12.35 -16.91
N GLU A 176 4.04 -11.44 -17.61
CA GLU A 176 5.35 -11.74 -18.22
C GLU A 176 6.45 -12.00 -17.17
N CYS A 177 6.34 -11.43 -15.98
CA CYS A 177 7.42 -11.42 -14.97
C CYS A 177 7.22 -12.39 -13.81
N LEU A 178 5.96 -12.70 -13.46
CA LEU A 178 5.66 -13.59 -12.34
C LEU A 178 5.86 -15.04 -12.74
N SER A 179 6.45 -15.85 -11.87
CA SER A 179 6.62 -17.28 -12.15
C SER A 179 5.28 -18.01 -12.21
N THR A 180 5.17 -19.04 -13.04
CA THR A 180 4.04 -19.98 -13.01
C THR A 180 3.91 -20.63 -11.63
N GLY A 181 2.69 -20.73 -11.11
CA GLY A 181 2.40 -21.10 -9.73
C GLY A 181 2.62 -19.96 -8.73
N GLY A 182 2.95 -18.77 -9.22
CA GLY A 182 3.02 -17.56 -8.44
C GLY A 182 1.65 -17.01 -8.05
N ALA A 183 1.63 -15.99 -7.20
CA ALA A 183 0.41 -15.34 -6.75
C ALA A 183 0.59 -13.83 -6.63
N ALA A 184 -0.52 -13.08 -6.64
CA ALA A 184 -0.47 -11.64 -6.46
C ALA A 184 -1.60 -11.11 -5.56
N ALA A 185 -1.30 -10.07 -4.77
CA ALA A 185 -2.28 -9.25 -4.07
C ALA A 185 -2.36 -7.88 -4.75
N VAL A 186 -3.51 -7.56 -5.34
CA VAL A 186 -3.70 -6.36 -6.16
C VAL A 186 -4.69 -5.43 -5.51
N LEU A 187 -4.28 -4.20 -5.21
CA LEU A 187 -5.18 -3.17 -4.70
C LEU A 187 -5.87 -2.46 -5.87
N VAL A 188 -7.18 -2.61 -5.94
CA VAL A 188 -8.05 -1.91 -6.89
C VAL A 188 -8.53 -0.61 -6.25
N LYS A 189 -8.22 0.51 -6.90
CA LYS A 189 -8.59 1.85 -6.42
C LYS A 189 -9.63 2.47 -7.35
N PRO A 190 -10.91 2.51 -6.95
CA PRO A 190 -11.98 2.99 -7.83
C PRO A 190 -11.73 4.36 -8.43
N GLN A 191 -11.08 5.26 -7.71
CA GLN A 191 -10.76 6.61 -8.20
C GLN A 191 -9.77 6.63 -9.37
N PHE A 192 -9.10 5.53 -9.69
CA PHE A 192 -8.18 5.42 -10.83
C PHE A 192 -8.68 4.47 -11.91
N GLU A 193 -9.79 3.77 -11.65
CA GLU A 193 -10.40 2.78 -12.56
C GLU A 193 -11.76 3.24 -13.15
N ALA A 194 -12.53 4.05 -12.42
CA ALA A 194 -13.94 4.32 -12.73
C ALA A 194 -14.21 5.29 -13.89
N GLY A 195 -13.17 5.95 -14.43
CA GLY A 195 -13.38 7.05 -15.37
C GLY A 195 -13.73 8.38 -14.68
N ARG A 196 -13.47 9.50 -15.37
CA ARG A 196 -13.55 10.84 -14.76
C ARG A 196 -14.96 11.29 -14.41
N ASP A 197 -15.95 10.84 -15.15
CA ASP A 197 -17.38 11.16 -15.01
C ASP A 197 -18.01 10.54 -13.76
N LYS A 198 -17.44 9.46 -13.24
CA LYS A 198 -17.90 8.75 -12.04
C LYS A 198 -17.18 9.16 -10.76
N ILE A 199 -16.21 10.06 -10.87
CA ILE A 199 -15.43 10.54 -9.74
C ILE A 199 -16.08 11.81 -9.19
N GLY A 200 -16.53 11.76 -7.94
CA GLY A 200 -17.17 12.87 -7.24
C GLY A 200 -16.19 14.00 -6.87
N LYS A 201 -16.73 15.06 -6.24
CA LYS A 201 -15.92 16.15 -5.68
C LYS A 201 -14.82 15.57 -4.78
N ASN A 202 -13.63 16.15 -4.85
CA ASN A 202 -12.43 15.76 -4.10
C ASN A 202 -11.80 14.44 -4.56
N GLY A 203 -12.21 13.86 -5.69
CA GLY A 203 -11.63 12.63 -6.21
C GLY A 203 -12.06 11.37 -5.45
N VAL A 204 -13.30 11.36 -4.93
CA VAL A 204 -13.84 10.21 -4.17
C VAL A 204 -14.99 9.57 -4.94
N VAL A 205 -14.90 8.26 -5.14
CA VAL A 205 -15.99 7.42 -5.64
C VAL A 205 -16.80 6.94 -4.44
N ARG A 206 -18.13 7.19 -4.47
CA ARG A 206 -19.05 6.87 -3.35
C ARG A 206 -20.18 5.92 -3.74
N ASP A 207 -20.45 5.84 -5.03
CA ASP A 207 -21.59 5.06 -5.55
C ASP A 207 -21.27 3.57 -5.54
N THR A 208 -22.15 2.80 -4.91
CA THR A 208 -22.04 1.34 -4.78
C THR A 208 -22.01 0.65 -6.16
N LYS A 209 -22.83 1.12 -7.11
CA LYS A 209 -22.86 0.54 -8.47
C LYS A 209 -21.55 0.76 -9.20
N THR A 210 -20.96 1.94 -9.02
CA THR A 210 -19.64 2.24 -9.58
C THR A 210 -18.54 1.34 -8.99
N HIS A 211 -18.60 1.04 -7.68
CA HIS A 211 -17.65 0.10 -7.08
C HIS A 211 -17.81 -1.32 -7.63
N ILE A 212 -19.06 -1.80 -7.81
CA ILE A 212 -19.33 -3.11 -8.42
C ILE A 212 -18.77 -3.15 -9.85
N GLU A 213 -19.09 -2.15 -10.66
CA GLU A 213 -18.59 -2.06 -12.04
C GLU A 213 -17.06 -2.06 -12.12
N VAL A 214 -16.40 -1.27 -11.28
CA VAL A 214 -14.94 -1.21 -11.22
C VAL A 214 -14.33 -2.56 -10.87
N LEU A 215 -14.88 -3.26 -9.87
CA LEU A 215 -14.39 -4.59 -9.51
C LEU A 215 -14.63 -5.61 -10.61
N THR A 216 -15.81 -5.62 -11.23
CA THR A 216 -16.14 -6.53 -12.34
C THR A 216 -15.16 -6.32 -13.50
N ASN A 217 -14.94 -5.07 -13.91
CA ASN A 217 -14.00 -4.75 -14.99
C ASN A 217 -12.55 -5.13 -14.64
N ALA A 218 -12.13 -4.91 -13.37
CA ALA A 218 -10.80 -5.31 -12.91
C ALA A 218 -10.63 -6.84 -12.97
N ILE A 219 -11.65 -7.61 -12.56
CA ILE A 219 -11.66 -9.07 -12.59
C ILE A 219 -11.59 -9.58 -14.04
N GLU A 220 -12.41 -9.04 -14.92
CA GLU A 220 -12.37 -9.40 -16.36
C GLU A 220 -10.99 -9.12 -16.94
N HIS A 221 -10.40 -7.98 -16.58
CA HIS A 221 -9.08 -7.61 -17.09
C HIS A 221 -7.97 -8.54 -16.58
N VAL A 222 -7.94 -8.91 -15.30
CA VAL A 222 -6.91 -9.82 -14.77
C VAL A 222 -7.07 -11.22 -15.37
N ARG A 223 -8.31 -11.72 -15.53
CA ARG A 223 -8.59 -13.02 -16.15
C ARG A 223 -8.17 -13.07 -17.61
N SER A 224 -8.47 -12.03 -18.39
CA SER A 224 -8.07 -11.94 -19.80
C SER A 224 -6.56 -11.85 -20.01
N ASN A 225 -5.81 -11.55 -18.95
CA ASN A 225 -4.35 -11.50 -18.93
C ASN A 225 -3.71 -12.70 -18.21
N GLY A 226 -4.40 -13.84 -18.12
CA GLY A 226 -3.79 -15.10 -17.67
C GLY A 226 -3.71 -15.28 -16.16
N PHE A 227 -4.52 -14.56 -15.39
CA PHE A 227 -4.64 -14.76 -13.95
C PHE A 227 -5.98 -15.38 -13.57
N SER A 228 -5.98 -16.25 -12.57
CA SER A 228 -7.18 -16.68 -11.85
C SER A 228 -7.47 -15.76 -10.67
N VAL A 229 -8.73 -15.61 -10.27
CA VAL A 229 -9.12 -14.86 -9.07
C VAL A 229 -9.51 -15.85 -7.99
N HIS A 230 -8.78 -15.83 -6.87
CA HIS A 230 -9.00 -16.71 -5.73
C HIS A 230 -9.71 -16.01 -4.56
N GLY A 231 -9.82 -14.68 -4.62
CA GLY A 231 -10.49 -13.96 -3.57
C GLY A 231 -10.66 -12.47 -3.86
N ILE A 232 -11.71 -11.91 -3.24
CA ILE A 232 -12.06 -10.50 -3.31
C ILE A 232 -12.33 -10.02 -1.90
N GLU A 233 -11.66 -8.94 -1.46
CA GLU A 233 -11.84 -8.36 -0.14
C GLU A 233 -11.77 -6.83 -0.23
N PHE A 234 -12.20 -6.12 0.79
CA PHE A 234 -11.99 -4.68 0.90
C PHE A 234 -10.82 -4.36 1.83
N SER A 235 -10.13 -3.26 1.53
CA SER A 235 -9.05 -2.75 2.37
C SER A 235 -9.56 -2.42 3.77
N PRO A 236 -8.85 -2.78 4.85
CA PRO A 236 -9.27 -2.47 6.22
C PRO A 236 -9.21 -0.95 6.53
N ILE A 237 -8.60 -0.18 5.66
CA ILE A 237 -8.47 1.28 5.76
C ILE A 237 -8.81 1.95 4.44
N THR A 238 -9.39 3.13 4.52
CA THR A 238 -9.66 3.96 3.34
C THR A 238 -8.39 4.65 2.84
N GLY A 239 -8.38 5.00 1.55
CA GLY A 239 -7.37 5.87 0.95
C GLY A 239 -7.32 7.25 1.61
N PRO A 240 -6.28 8.06 1.33
CA PRO A 240 -6.04 9.34 2.02
C PRO A 240 -7.19 10.34 1.94
N LYS A 241 -8.03 10.25 0.89
CA LYS A 241 -9.21 11.11 0.69
C LYS A 241 -10.52 10.45 1.11
N GLY A 242 -10.48 9.24 1.68
CA GLY A 242 -11.64 8.47 2.11
C GLY A 242 -12.22 7.57 1.04
N ASN A 243 -11.49 7.25 -0.04
CA ASN A 243 -11.91 6.23 -1.00
C ASN A 243 -11.89 4.84 -0.35
N ILE A 244 -12.93 4.06 -0.57
CA ILE A 244 -12.92 2.63 -0.35
C ILE A 244 -12.01 2.01 -1.42
N GLU A 245 -11.14 1.10 -1.03
CA GLU A 245 -10.21 0.39 -1.91
C GLU A 245 -10.44 -1.10 -1.72
N PHE A 246 -10.19 -1.89 -2.76
CA PHE A 246 -10.47 -3.33 -2.76
C PHE A 246 -9.21 -4.13 -3.04
N LEU A 247 -9.21 -5.38 -2.62
CA LEU A 247 -8.10 -6.32 -2.77
C LEU A 247 -8.55 -7.50 -3.61
N LEU A 248 -7.79 -7.83 -4.65
CA LEU A 248 -7.91 -9.08 -5.38
C LEU A 248 -6.73 -9.98 -5.02
N TYR A 249 -7.02 -11.25 -4.73
CA TYR A 249 -6.01 -12.29 -4.60
C TYR A 249 -6.02 -13.13 -5.88
N LEU A 250 -4.88 -13.14 -6.56
CA LEU A 250 -4.72 -13.73 -7.88
C LEU A 250 -3.73 -14.91 -7.84
N GLY A 251 -4.00 -15.94 -8.63
CA GLY A 251 -3.07 -16.98 -8.98
C GLY A 251 -2.56 -16.82 -10.41
N HIS A 252 -1.34 -17.28 -10.66
CA HIS A 252 -0.72 -17.34 -11.99
C HIS A 252 -0.43 -18.79 -12.35
N GLU A 253 -1.48 -19.51 -12.75
CA GLU A 253 -1.43 -20.94 -13.09
C GLU A 253 -1.40 -21.13 -14.62
N GLU A 254 -0.87 -22.29 -15.08
CA GLU A 254 -0.85 -22.63 -16.53
C GLU A 254 -2.24 -22.61 -17.14
N ASN A 255 -3.26 -23.07 -16.40
CA ASN A 255 -4.66 -23.10 -16.81
C ASN A 255 -5.51 -22.15 -15.95
N ALA A 256 -5.14 -20.88 -15.87
CA ALA A 256 -5.79 -19.89 -15.00
C ALA A 256 -7.32 -19.81 -15.23
N ALA A 257 -7.80 -20.09 -16.44
CA ALA A 257 -9.24 -20.09 -16.76
C ALA A 257 -10.03 -21.20 -16.04
N GLU A 258 -9.37 -22.28 -15.64
CA GLU A 258 -9.96 -23.43 -14.94
C GLU A 258 -9.76 -23.35 -13.42
N CYS A 259 -8.97 -22.38 -12.96
CA CYS A 259 -8.61 -22.18 -11.56
C CYS A 259 -9.38 -20.99 -10.96
N GLY A 260 -9.42 -20.95 -9.62
CA GLY A 260 -10.06 -19.86 -8.89
C GLY A 260 -11.58 -19.93 -8.85
N MET A 261 -12.18 -18.78 -8.58
CA MET A 261 -13.63 -18.62 -8.40
C MET A 261 -14.36 -18.64 -9.75
N GLY A 262 -15.52 -19.34 -9.81
CA GLY A 262 -16.40 -19.36 -10.96
C GLY A 262 -17.15 -18.04 -11.17
N GLU A 263 -17.76 -17.84 -12.35
CA GLU A 263 -18.42 -16.56 -12.71
C GLU A 263 -19.53 -16.16 -11.72
N THR A 264 -20.40 -17.13 -11.33
CA THR A 264 -21.48 -16.87 -10.39
C THR A 264 -20.91 -16.49 -9.00
N GLU A 265 -19.90 -17.23 -8.54
CA GLU A 265 -19.24 -16.99 -7.28
C GLU A 265 -18.54 -15.61 -7.24
N LEU A 266 -17.89 -15.22 -8.33
CA LEU A 266 -17.27 -13.90 -8.50
C LEU A 266 -18.31 -12.78 -8.40
N ALA A 267 -19.44 -12.92 -9.09
CA ALA A 267 -20.52 -11.92 -9.07
C ALA A 267 -21.07 -11.73 -7.64
N GLU A 268 -21.38 -12.82 -6.96
CA GLU A 268 -21.86 -12.80 -5.56
C GLU A 268 -20.81 -12.21 -4.60
N ALA A 269 -19.54 -12.57 -4.77
CA ALA A 269 -18.44 -12.07 -3.95
C ALA A 269 -18.22 -10.56 -4.15
N VAL A 270 -18.34 -10.05 -5.38
CA VAL A 270 -18.24 -8.61 -5.67
C VAL A 270 -19.34 -7.84 -4.95
N GLU A 271 -20.61 -8.25 -5.11
CA GLU A 271 -21.74 -7.59 -4.47
C GLU A 271 -21.61 -7.58 -2.95
N LYS A 272 -21.28 -8.73 -2.36
CA LYS A 272 -21.07 -8.89 -0.93
C LYS A 272 -19.94 -8.00 -0.43
N THR A 273 -18.76 -8.05 -1.06
CA THR A 273 -17.57 -7.29 -0.63
C THR A 273 -17.84 -5.79 -0.68
N VAL A 274 -18.51 -5.30 -1.73
CA VAL A 274 -18.87 -3.88 -1.83
C VAL A 274 -19.88 -3.49 -0.75
N SER A 275 -20.90 -4.30 -0.49
CA SER A 275 -21.88 -4.05 0.58
C SER A 275 -21.22 -3.99 1.95
N ASP A 276 -20.35 -4.95 2.26
CA ASP A 276 -19.62 -5.05 3.54
C ASP A 276 -18.68 -3.85 3.73
N ALA A 277 -17.97 -3.44 2.67
CA ALA A 277 -17.11 -2.25 2.69
C ALA A 277 -17.89 -0.98 3.01
N HIS A 278 -19.03 -0.77 2.35
CA HIS A 278 -19.89 0.39 2.60
C HIS A 278 -20.52 0.41 3.99
N THR A 279 -20.66 -0.73 4.62
CA THR A 279 -21.17 -0.83 5.99
C THR A 279 -20.07 -0.58 7.03
N THR A 280 -18.89 -1.10 6.78
CA THR A 280 -17.78 -1.11 7.74
C THR A 280 -16.96 0.19 7.73
N LEU A 281 -16.77 0.80 6.56
CA LEU A 281 -15.86 1.94 6.35
C LEU A 281 -16.59 3.31 6.27
N LYS A 282 -17.76 3.41 6.86
CA LYS A 282 -18.53 4.67 6.93
C LYS A 282 -17.93 5.70 7.88
#